data_79a040458e3cd59924468f30a50e41d6
#
_entry.id   79a040458e3cd59924468f30a50e41d6
#
_cell.length_a   1.000
_cell.length_b   1.000
_cell.length_c   1.000
_cell.angle_alpha   90.00
_cell.angle_beta   90.00
_cell.angle_gamma   90.00
#
_symmetry.space_group_name_H-M   'P 1'
#
loop_
_entity.id
_entity.type
_entity.pdbx_description
1 polymer ?
#
loop_
_entity_poly.entity_id
_entity_poly.type
_entity_poly.pdbx_seq_one_letter_code
_entity_poly.pdbx_strand_id
1 'polypeptide(L)'
;MKRLLPLIIICTTLLVACSSVSIAHGEMEQEATSQTIAAIDRKADKMRNKILNSKSEVKPTGTIYYVSADGDDANDGLSPRTPIRTLDKMNSLELQPSDGVMFRRGDIWRGRIFTKPGVTYSAYGRGEKPKIWGSPYDAAVEGEWVATATPNVYMYSKELPRDVGTLVFNHGEEVARKVTQRIQPDGSTTNLYTGEPFNSGLDLKEDLDFFHDYQGEQRLYLCSTKGNPVVRFSSIELLVNGTIVKATDNVHIDNLCVMYGGSHGIGSSTTQGLMVTNCVIGWIGGSILSPAPKTGGRPSRFGNGVEIYGGCGKYIVDNCYIYQVYDAGITNQNQENITDDSRSMHNVSFTNNLIERCEMSIEFYLSPQNKPTDGYMENVLYEGNILRFSGFGWGSQRGASWAAHLKSWWMHYNQAYNFVIRNNIFDRSKANLINVVAGKAEWLPHMEGNTYVHYLDAAGARIGQPWGDYPFNKDFPAAIEKVLGEKDIPITYIQK
;
A
#
# COMPACT_ATOMS: atom_id res chain seq x y z
N MET A 1 -79.50 30.43 4.50
CA MET A 1 -78.66 31.03 3.42
C MET A 1 -77.57 31.90 4.04
N LYS A 2 -76.35 31.47 4.05
CA LYS A 2 -75.15 32.33 3.96
C LYS A 2 -73.93 31.41 3.81
N ARG A 3 -73.15 31.74 2.85
CA ARG A 3 -72.01 31.05 2.22
C ARG A 3 -70.88 30.70 3.18
N LEU A 4 -70.33 29.49 3.01
CA LEU A 4 -69.01 29.08 3.45
C LEU A 4 -68.27 28.51 2.20
N LEU A 5 -67.29 29.20 1.72
CA LEU A 5 -66.18 28.81 0.85
C LEU A 5 -65.19 29.98 0.83
N PRO A 6 -63.87 29.83 0.72
CA PRO A 6 -63.00 28.63 0.64
C PRO A 6 -61.76 28.74 1.57
N LEU A 7 -61.31 27.64 2.16
CA LEU A 7 -60.04 27.59 2.89
C LEU A 7 -59.22 26.36 2.55
N ILE A 8 -59.31 25.83 1.33
CA ILE A 8 -58.62 24.59 0.96
C ILE A 8 -57.51 24.79 -0.10
N ILE A 9 -57.36 25.96 -0.71
CA ILE A 9 -56.41 26.12 -1.83
C ILE A 9 -55.00 26.58 -1.40
N ILE A 10 -54.79 27.05 -0.18
CA ILE A 10 -53.50 27.60 0.24
C ILE A 10 -52.51 26.49 0.77
N CYS A 11 -53.01 25.34 1.22
CA CYS A 11 -52.14 24.28 1.75
C CYS A 11 -51.43 23.43 0.69
N THR A 12 -52.02 23.27 -0.49
CA THR A 12 -51.42 22.42 -1.55
C THR A 12 -50.33 23.12 -2.32
N THR A 13 -50.38 24.41 -2.49
CA THR A 13 -49.29 25.19 -3.16
C THR A 13 -48.04 25.35 -2.28
N LEU A 14 -48.18 25.42 -0.97
CA LEU A 14 -47.02 25.46 -0.06
C LEU A 14 -46.31 24.10 0.05
N LEU A 15 -47.02 22.98 0.03
CA LEU A 15 -46.43 21.63 0.03
C LEU A 15 -45.72 21.31 -1.27
N VAL A 16 -46.20 21.72 -2.42
CA VAL A 16 -45.55 21.55 -3.71
C VAL A 16 -44.31 22.46 -3.83
N ALA A 17 -44.36 23.68 -3.29
CA ALA A 17 -43.22 24.60 -3.29
C ALA A 17 -42.11 24.11 -2.34
N CYS A 18 -42.45 23.57 -1.14
CA CYS A 18 -41.49 23.00 -0.24
C CYS A 18 -40.85 21.69 -0.80
N SER A 19 -41.61 20.84 -1.48
CA SER A 19 -41.07 19.63 -2.11
C SER A 19 -40.18 19.96 -3.30
N SER A 20 -40.54 20.93 -4.16
CA SER A 20 -39.69 21.34 -5.26
C SER A 20 -38.41 22.06 -4.82
N VAL A 21 -38.45 22.84 -3.75
CA VAL A 21 -37.26 23.47 -3.16
C VAL A 21 -36.33 22.42 -2.52
N SER A 22 -36.86 21.40 -1.85
CA SER A 22 -36.04 20.32 -1.27
C SER A 22 -35.43 19.41 -2.34
N ILE A 23 -36.15 19.11 -3.42
CA ILE A 23 -35.62 18.35 -4.57
C ILE A 23 -34.53 19.16 -5.28
N ALA A 24 -34.73 20.43 -5.57
CA ALA A 24 -33.72 21.29 -6.20
C ALA A 24 -32.49 21.49 -5.29
N HIS A 25 -32.65 21.52 -3.97
CA HIS A 25 -31.53 21.59 -3.03
C HIS A 25 -30.74 20.29 -3.00
N GLY A 26 -31.42 19.13 -2.99
CA GLY A 26 -30.77 17.82 -3.07
C GLY A 26 -30.02 17.61 -4.40
N GLU A 27 -30.58 18.03 -5.53
CA GLU A 27 -29.92 17.99 -6.84
C GLU A 27 -28.66 18.89 -6.88
N MET A 28 -28.72 20.08 -6.32
CA MET A 28 -27.56 20.99 -6.23
C MET A 28 -26.45 20.45 -5.32
N GLU A 29 -26.79 19.83 -4.19
CA GLU A 29 -25.82 19.19 -3.30
C GLU A 29 -25.16 17.99 -3.98
N GLN A 30 -25.91 17.18 -4.71
CA GLN A 30 -25.39 16.04 -5.47
C GLN A 30 -24.48 16.48 -6.61
N GLU A 31 -24.83 17.57 -7.31
CA GLU A 31 -23.99 18.14 -8.35
C GLU A 31 -22.68 18.71 -7.76
N ALA A 32 -22.73 19.45 -6.66
CA ALA A 32 -21.55 19.98 -5.97
C ALA A 32 -20.63 18.86 -5.48
N THR A 33 -21.19 17.78 -4.93
CA THR A 33 -20.45 16.58 -4.54
C THR A 33 -19.74 15.95 -5.73
N SER A 34 -20.45 15.76 -6.86
CA SER A 34 -19.89 15.20 -8.10
C SER A 34 -18.76 16.07 -8.66
N GLN A 35 -18.92 17.40 -8.64
CA GLN A 35 -17.89 18.33 -9.08
C GLN A 35 -16.63 18.27 -8.21
N THR A 36 -16.79 18.16 -6.89
CA THR A 36 -15.67 18.01 -5.94
C THR A 36 -14.92 16.69 -6.17
N ILE A 37 -15.64 15.57 -6.32
CA ILE A 37 -15.03 14.27 -6.63
C ILE A 37 -14.25 14.34 -7.94
N ALA A 38 -14.85 14.89 -8.99
CA ALA A 38 -14.19 15.07 -10.29
C ALA A 38 -12.94 15.97 -10.19
N ALA A 39 -12.95 16.99 -9.33
CA ALA A 39 -11.78 17.83 -9.10
C ALA A 39 -10.64 17.06 -8.41
N ILE A 40 -10.96 16.21 -7.43
CA ILE A 40 -9.99 15.33 -6.77
C ILE A 40 -9.45 14.29 -7.75
N ASP A 41 -10.30 13.67 -8.58
CA ASP A 41 -9.88 12.73 -9.63
C ASP A 41 -8.88 13.39 -10.58
N ARG A 42 -9.19 14.57 -11.09
CA ARG A 42 -8.25 15.33 -11.94
C ARG A 42 -6.93 15.68 -11.23
N LYS A 43 -6.98 16.00 -9.92
CA LYS A 43 -5.77 16.29 -9.14
C LYS A 43 -4.91 15.04 -8.96
N ALA A 44 -5.53 13.88 -8.69
CA ALA A 44 -4.85 12.59 -8.59
C ALA A 44 -4.23 12.17 -9.94
N ASP A 45 -4.97 12.31 -11.04
CA ASP A 45 -4.47 12.01 -12.39
C ASP A 45 -3.30 12.92 -12.78
N LYS A 46 -3.39 14.21 -12.48
CA LYS A 46 -2.29 15.15 -12.69
C LYS A 46 -1.05 14.76 -11.88
N MET A 47 -1.22 14.39 -10.63
CA MET A 47 -0.11 13.94 -9.77
C MET A 47 0.49 12.64 -10.30
N ARG A 48 -0.32 11.64 -10.63
CA ARG A 48 0.11 10.37 -11.24
C ARG A 48 0.92 10.63 -12.51
N ASN A 49 0.40 11.43 -13.43
CA ASN A 49 1.08 11.76 -14.68
C ASN A 49 2.41 12.50 -14.44
N LYS A 50 2.46 13.42 -13.47
CA LYS A 50 3.70 14.08 -13.06
C LYS A 50 4.73 13.07 -12.57
N ILE A 51 4.34 12.14 -11.72
CA ILE A 51 5.24 11.12 -11.16
C ILE A 51 5.72 10.16 -12.26
N LEU A 52 4.82 9.64 -13.08
CA LEU A 52 5.16 8.72 -14.17
C LEU A 52 6.18 9.32 -15.15
N ASN A 53 6.04 10.61 -15.45
CA ASN A 53 6.88 11.33 -16.41
C ASN A 53 8.03 12.11 -15.76
N SER A 54 8.22 12.04 -14.45
CA SER A 54 9.31 12.75 -13.77
C SER A 54 10.67 12.26 -14.29
N LYS A 55 11.62 13.18 -14.34
CA LYS A 55 13.01 12.88 -14.70
C LYS A 55 13.86 12.82 -13.44
N SER A 56 14.93 12.06 -13.47
CA SER A 56 15.91 12.12 -12.39
C SER A 56 16.71 13.41 -12.49
N GLU A 57 16.77 14.14 -11.38
CA GLU A 57 17.60 15.33 -11.21
C GLU A 57 18.77 15.06 -10.27
N VAL A 58 18.85 13.84 -9.74
CA VAL A 58 19.89 13.43 -8.81
C VAL A 58 21.23 13.31 -9.53
N LYS A 59 22.26 13.90 -8.94
CA LYS A 59 23.63 13.89 -9.48
C LYS A 59 24.57 13.32 -8.42
N PRO A 60 24.85 12.01 -8.46
CA PRO A 60 25.91 11.42 -7.63
C PRO A 60 27.24 12.14 -7.84
N THR A 61 28.02 12.30 -6.80
CA THR A 61 29.31 13.00 -6.85
C THR A 61 30.51 12.02 -6.95
N GLY A 62 30.26 10.74 -6.69
CA GLY A 62 31.21 9.64 -6.87
C GLY A 62 31.18 9.04 -8.26
N THR A 63 31.60 7.79 -8.36
CA THR A 63 31.58 7.02 -9.61
C THR A 63 30.14 6.70 -10.03
N ILE A 64 29.85 6.81 -11.32
CA ILE A 64 28.55 6.47 -11.88
C ILE A 64 28.65 5.18 -12.67
N TYR A 65 27.85 4.19 -12.29
CA TYR A 65 27.70 2.92 -12.99
C TYR A 65 26.39 2.87 -13.76
N TYR A 66 26.42 2.37 -14.98
CA TYR A 66 25.27 2.27 -15.87
C TYR A 66 24.84 0.83 -16.05
N VAL A 67 23.54 0.59 -15.93
CA VAL A 67 22.91 -0.73 -16.05
C VAL A 67 21.89 -0.70 -17.18
N SER A 68 21.95 -1.64 -18.12
CA SER A 68 20.99 -1.76 -19.22
C SER A 68 20.74 -3.23 -19.56
N ALA A 69 19.48 -3.58 -19.85
CA ALA A 69 19.11 -4.93 -20.28
C ALA A 69 19.84 -5.39 -21.57
N ASP A 70 20.26 -4.42 -22.41
CA ASP A 70 21.09 -4.68 -23.60
C ASP A 70 22.60 -4.61 -23.30
N GLY A 71 23.01 -4.46 -22.03
CA GLY A 71 24.39 -4.39 -21.61
C GLY A 71 25.12 -5.75 -21.65
N ASP A 72 26.33 -5.78 -21.11
CA ASP A 72 27.14 -6.99 -20.95
C ASP A 72 27.82 -6.96 -19.56
N ASP A 73 27.79 -8.07 -18.85
CA ASP A 73 28.41 -8.19 -17.52
C ASP A 73 29.95 -8.23 -17.55
N ALA A 74 30.54 -8.36 -18.76
CA ALA A 74 31.95 -8.18 -18.99
C ALA A 74 32.40 -6.70 -19.04
N ASN A 75 31.44 -5.78 -19.20
CA ASN A 75 31.70 -4.33 -19.20
C ASN A 75 32.04 -3.81 -17.79
N ASP A 76 32.72 -2.67 -17.75
CA ASP A 76 33.02 -1.93 -16.52
C ASP A 76 31.82 -1.13 -15.95
N GLY A 77 30.81 -0.88 -16.79
CA GLY A 77 29.63 -0.08 -16.44
C GLY A 77 29.88 1.43 -16.32
N LEU A 78 31.08 1.93 -16.63
CA LEU A 78 31.46 3.32 -16.38
C LEU A 78 30.91 4.32 -17.38
N SER A 79 30.24 3.86 -18.43
CA SER A 79 29.61 4.74 -19.43
C SER A 79 28.28 4.17 -19.93
N PRO A 80 27.36 5.03 -20.43
CA PRO A 80 26.13 4.57 -21.09
C PRO A 80 26.37 3.70 -22.33
N ARG A 81 27.62 3.64 -22.87
CA ARG A 81 27.99 2.83 -24.02
C ARG A 81 28.49 1.45 -23.62
N THR A 82 28.98 1.29 -22.42
CA THR A 82 29.47 0.03 -21.82
C THR A 82 28.72 -0.34 -20.55
N PRO A 83 27.37 -0.41 -20.58
CA PRO A 83 26.60 -0.72 -19.37
C PRO A 83 26.75 -2.19 -19.01
N ILE A 84 26.68 -2.50 -17.72
CA ILE A 84 26.48 -3.86 -17.22
C ILE A 84 25.04 -4.30 -17.46
N ARG A 85 24.78 -5.62 -17.47
CA ARG A 85 23.46 -6.15 -17.81
C ARG A 85 22.60 -6.52 -16.62
N THR A 86 23.13 -7.34 -15.73
CA THR A 86 22.31 -8.03 -14.73
C THR A 86 22.31 -7.35 -13.36
N LEU A 87 21.23 -7.60 -12.58
CA LEU A 87 21.20 -7.20 -11.18
C LEU A 87 22.26 -7.95 -10.35
N ASP A 88 22.60 -9.19 -10.71
CA ASP A 88 23.64 -9.96 -9.99
C ASP A 88 24.99 -9.29 -10.14
N LYS A 89 25.36 -8.88 -11.35
CA LYS A 89 26.59 -8.11 -11.58
C LYS A 89 26.57 -6.78 -10.85
N MET A 90 25.47 -6.03 -10.93
CA MET A 90 25.30 -4.76 -10.22
C MET A 90 25.43 -4.95 -8.71
N ASN A 91 24.79 -5.98 -8.12
CA ASN A 91 24.89 -6.28 -6.69
C ASN A 91 26.29 -6.66 -6.24
N SER A 92 27.16 -7.17 -7.15
CA SER A 92 28.55 -7.54 -6.89
C SER A 92 29.53 -6.37 -6.93
N LEU A 93 29.10 -5.18 -7.35
CA LEU A 93 29.97 -4.00 -7.43
C LEU A 93 30.41 -3.56 -6.03
N GLU A 94 31.68 -3.17 -5.91
CA GLU A 94 32.28 -2.57 -4.70
C GLU A 94 32.01 -1.05 -4.67
N LEU A 95 30.72 -0.68 -4.52
CA LEU A 95 30.28 0.71 -4.52
C LEU A 95 30.70 1.42 -3.24
N GLN A 96 31.08 2.70 -3.39
CA GLN A 96 31.46 3.58 -2.29
C GLN A 96 30.36 4.62 -2.02
N PRO A 97 30.30 5.20 -0.81
CA PRO A 97 29.40 6.33 -0.56
C PRO A 97 29.56 7.44 -1.60
N SER A 98 28.45 8.03 -2.02
CA SER A 98 28.32 9.02 -3.09
C SER A 98 28.38 8.48 -4.52
N ASP A 99 28.62 7.19 -4.73
CA ASP A 99 28.47 6.57 -6.04
C ASP A 99 27.01 6.53 -6.51
N GLY A 100 26.82 6.37 -7.80
CA GLY A 100 25.53 6.24 -8.43
C GLY A 100 25.39 5.00 -9.30
N VAL A 101 24.25 4.33 -9.23
CA VAL A 101 23.84 3.26 -10.14
C VAL A 101 22.67 3.75 -10.96
N MET A 102 22.85 3.88 -12.26
CA MET A 102 21.87 4.41 -13.19
C MET A 102 21.30 3.32 -14.07
N PHE A 103 20.00 3.04 -13.94
CA PHE A 103 19.26 2.07 -14.74
C PHE A 103 18.71 2.73 -16.01
N ARG A 104 18.83 2.06 -17.16
CA ARG A 104 18.30 2.60 -18.41
C ARG A 104 16.77 2.60 -18.41
N ARG A 105 16.17 3.72 -18.74
CA ARG A 105 14.73 3.85 -18.94
C ARG A 105 14.23 2.94 -20.07
N GLY A 106 13.04 2.37 -19.87
CA GLY A 106 12.41 1.42 -20.79
C GLY A 106 12.76 -0.04 -20.51
N ASP A 107 13.84 -0.30 -19.80
CA ASP A 107 14.29 -1.65 -19.49
C ASP A 107 13.57 -2.27 -18.30
N ILE A 108 13.58 -3.61 -18.23
CA ILE A 108 12.98 -4.42 -17.17
C ILE A 108 14.04 -5.37 -16.63
N TRP A 109 14.17 -5.42 -15.31
CA TRP A 109 14.95 -6.44 -14.61
C TRP A 109 14.05 -7.22 -13.66
N ARG A 110 14.25 -8.53 -13.59
CA ARG A 110 13.61 -9.41 -12.64
C ARG A 110 14.60 -9.80 -11.56
N GLY A 111 14.25 -9.57 -10.28
CA GLY A 111 15.13 -9.86 -9.17
C GLY A 111 15.11 -8.82 -8.09
N ARG A 112 16.23 -8.65 -7.39
CA ARG A 112 16.35 -7.83 -6.19
C ARG A 112 17.58 -6.96 -6.23
N ILE A 113 17.46 -5.75 -5.69
CA ILE A 113 18.57 -4.83 -5.44
C ILE A 113 18.97 -4.92 -3.97
N PHE A 114 20.25 -5.19 -3.70
CA PHE A 114 20.86 -5.09 -2.38
C PHE A 114 21.74 -3.84 -2.37
N THR A 115 21.24 -2.77 -1.79
CA THR A 115 21.92 -1.47 -1.85
C THR A 115 23.19 -1.44 -1.01
N LYS A 116 24.08 -0.50 -1.34
CA LYS A 116 25.25 -0.18 -0.52
C LYS A 116 25.07 1.17 0.17
N PRO A 117 25.61 1.36 1.39
CA PRO A 117 25.43 2.61 2.13
C PRO A 117 25.90 3.84 1.36
N GLY A 118 25.13 4.91 1.42
CA GLY A 118 25.46 6.19 0.81
C GLY A 118 25.36 6.24 -0.71
N VAL A 119 24.83 5.19 -1.37
CA VAL A 119 24.75 5.09 -2.82
C VAL A 119 23.38 5.56 -3.32
N THR A 120 23.35 6.19 -4.49
CA THR A 120 22.16 6.59 -5.21
C THR A 120 21.83 5.59 -6.31
N TYR A 121 20.59 5.11 -6.35
CA TYR A 121 20.03 4.23 -7.39
C TYR A 121 18.96 5.01 -8.15
N SER A 122 19.18 5.29 -9.43
CA SER A 122 18.28 6.13 -10.22
C SER A 122 18.23 5.71 -11.69
N ALA A 123 17.76 6.57 -12.56
CA ALA A 123 17.49 6.29 -13.96
C ALA A 123 18.26 7.20 -14.91
N TYR A 124 18.60 6.67 -16.09
CA TYR A 124 19.15 7.47 -17.19
C TYR A 124 18.44 7.18 -18.52
N GLY A 125 18.67 8.03 -19.51
CA GLY A 125 18.11 7.87 -20.84
C GLY A 125 16.69 8.42 -20.98
N ARG A 126 15.92 7.87 -21.92
CA ARG A 126 14.56 8.30 -22.26
C ARG A 126 13.61 7.11 -22.22
N GLY A 127 12.32 7.38 -22.01
CA GLY A 127 11.28 6.37 -21.97
C GLY A 127 10.66 6.23 -20.58
N GLU A 128 9.96 5.15 -20.35
CA GLU A 128 9.35 4.79 -19.06
C GLU A 128 10.41 4.60 -17.98
N LYS A 129 10.00 4.70 -16.72
CA LYS A 129 10.90 4.39 -15.58
C LYS A 129 11.45 2.98 -15.70
N PRO A 130 12.73 2.75 -15.37
CA PRO A 130 13.29 1.40 -15.31
C PRO A 130 12.49 0.55 -14.33
N LYS A 131 12.17 -0.67 -14.73
CA LYS A 131 11.28 -1.57 -13.99
C LYS A 131 12.09 -2.64 -13.27
N ILE A 132 11.97 -2.67 -11.95
CA ILE A 132 12.55 -3.71 -11.09
C ILE A 132 11.41 -4.56 -10.57
N TRP A 133 11.26 -5.77 -11.12
CA TRP A 133 10.16 -6.68 -10.80
C TRP A 133 10.62 -7.80 -9.88
N GLY A 134 9.93 -7.95 -8.75
CA GLY A 134 10.21 -9.02 -7.78
C GLY A 134 9.73 -10.40 -8.23
N SER A 135 8.80 -10.47 -9.19
CA SER A 135 8.40 -11.71 -9.85
C SER A 135 9.57 -12.27 -10.65
N PRO A 136 10.01 -13.51 -10.41
CA PRO A 136 11.24 -14.04 -11.01
C PRO A 136 11.13 -14.27 -12.53
N TYR A 137 9.92 -14.50 -13.02
CA TYR A 137 9.60 -14.72 -14.44
C TYR A 137 8.10 -14.53 -14.67
N ASP A 138 7.69 -14.38 -15.93
CA ASP A 138 6.29 -14.49 -16.33
C ASP A 138 5.91 -15.98 -16.37
N ALA A 139 4.88 -16.35 -15.62
CA ALA A 139 4.40 -17.73 -15.55
C ALA A 139 3.33 -18.07 -16.60
N ALA A 140 3.05 -17.18 -17.56
CA ALA A 140 2.15 -17.44 -18.70
C ALA A 140 2.88 -18.18 -19.82
N VAL A 141 3.53 -19.30 -19.50
CA VAL A 141 4.30 -20.11 -20.44
C VAL A 141 3.59 -21.42 -20.69
N GLU A 142 3.45 -21.79 -21.98
CA GLU A 142 2.82 -23.05 -22.38
C GLU A 142 3.52 -24.25 -21.72
N GLY A 143 2.72 -25.18 -21.18
CA GLY A 143 3.20 -26.38 -20.48
C GLY A 143 3.60 -26.18 -19.01
N GLU A 144 3.66 -24.93 -18.50
CA GLU A 144 4.01 -24.72 -17.10
C GLU A 144 2.83 -24.91 -16.12
N TRP A 145 1.59 -24.88 -16.60
CA TRP A 145 0.39 -25.16 -15.80
C TRP A 145 -0.21 -26.50 -16.19
N VAL A 146 -0.04 -27.48 -15.32
CA VAL A 146 -0.45 -28.88 -15.55
C VAL A 146 -1.80 -29.11 -14.86
N ALA A 147 -2.77 -29.66 -15.62
CA ALA A 147 -4.06 -30.06 -15.05
C ALA A 147 -3.87 -31.15 -14.00
N THR A 148 -4.55 -31.05 -12.87
CA THR A 148 -4.53 -32.04 -11.80
C THR A 148 -5.69 -33.05 -11.95
N ALA A 149 -5.82 -34.00 -11.02
CA ALA A 149 -6.97 -34.88 -10.96
C ALA A 149 -8.26 -34.17 -10.58
N THR A 150 -8.18 -32.98 -9.94
CA THR A 150 -9.34 -32.14 -9.60
C THR A 150 -9.69 -31.26 -10.80
N PRO A 151 -10.92 -31.28 -11.31
CA PRO A 151 -11.33 -30.44 -12.43
C PRO A 151 -11.07 -28.95 -12.15
N ASN A 152 -10.57 -28.24 -13.16
CA ASN A 152 -10.25 -26.80 -13.11
C ASN A 152 -9.11 -26.41 -12.17
N VAL A 153 -8.48 -27.35 -11.48
CA VAL A 153 -7.30 -27.08 -10.65
C VAL A 153 -6.05 -27.41 -11.46
N TYR A 154 -5.17 -26.42 -11.57
CA TYR A 154 -3.90 -26.51 -12.27
C TYR A 154 -2.76 -26.34 -11.27
N MET A 155 -1.71 -27.14 -11.42
CA MET A 155 -0.48 -27.06 -10.63
C MET A 155 0.63 -26.42 -11.48
N TYR A 156 1.32 -25.46 -10.91
CA TYR A 156 2.50 -24.88 -11.53
C TYR A 156 3.67 -25.87 -11.52
N SER A 157 4.30 -26.07 -12.65
CA SER A 157 5.29 -27.14 -12.86
C SER A 157 6.62 -26.93 -12.08
N LYS A 158 6.97 -25.66 -11.82
CA LYS A 158 8.22 -25.33 -11.10
C LYS A 158 7.99 -25.30 -9.60
N GLU A 159 9.00 -25.73 -8.85
CA GLU A 159 9.03 -25.59 -7.41
C GLU A 159 9.30 -24.15 -7.00
N LEU A 160 8.59 -23.69 -5.99
CA LEU A 160 8.72 -22.33 -5.44
C LEU A 160 9.03 -22.43 -3.95
N PRO A 161 10.31 -22.39 -3.55
CA PRO A 161 10.70 -22.60 -2.14
C PRO A 161 10.34 -21.41 -1.22
N ARG A 162 9.96 -20.28 -1.79
CA ARG A 162 9.52 -19.09 -1.06
C ARG A 162 8.06 -18.81 -1.33
N ASP A 163 7.32 -18.48 -0.29
CA ASP A 163 5.88 -18.26 -0.37
C ASP A 163 5.50 -17.22 -1.45
N VAL A 164 4.37 -17.45 -2.13
CA VAL A 164 3.79 -16.54 -3.12
C VAL A 164 2.67 -15.75 -2.48
N GLY A 165 2.77 -14.43 -2.47
CA GLY A 165 1.79 -13.52 -1.90
C GLY A 165 0.47 -13.48 -2.67
N THR A 166 0.55 -13.31 -3.98
CA THR A 166 -0.57 -13.43 -4.92
C THR A 166 -0.06 -13.65 -6.34
N LEU A 167 -0.99 -13.92 -7.28
CA LEU A 167 -0.75 -13.90 -8.72
C LEU A 167 -1.46 -12.70 -9.31
N VAL A 168 -0.78 -11.98 -10.20
CA VAL A 168 -1.33 -10.84 -10.93
C VAL A 168 -1.38 -11.19 -12.42
N PHE A 169 -2.57 -11.09 -13.01
CA PHE A 169 -2.83 -11.48 -14.39
C PHE A 169 -2.95 -10.25 -15.28
N ASN A 170 -2.46 -10.36 -16.53
CA ASN A 170 -2.55 -9.32 -17.55
C ASN A 170 -2.14 -7.94 -17.03
N HIS A 171 -1.01 -7.88 -16.32
CA HIS A 171 -0.45 -6.65 -15.72
C HIS A 171 -1.38 -5.91 -14.74
N GLY A 172 -2.35 -6.60 -14.14
CA GLY A 172 -3.23 -6.04 -13.10
C GLY A 172 -4.70 -5.95 -13.49
N GLU A 173 -5.12 -6.56 -14.59
CA GLU A 173 -6.54 -6.67 -14.93
C GLU A 173 -7.30 -7.58 -13.96
N GLU A 174 -6.67 -8.69 -13.55
CA GLU A 174 -7.19 -9.60 -12.53
C GLU A 174 -6.11 -9.97 -11.51
N VAL A 175 -6.53 -10.45 -10.34
CA VAL A 175 -5.66 -10.88 -9.25
C VAL A 175 -6.23 -12.12 -8.56
N ALA A 176 -5.38 -13.08 -8.24
CA ALA A 176 -5.78 -14.28 -7.53
C ALA A 176 -6.09 -14.01 -6.05
N ARG A 177 -6.97 -14.82 -5.47
CA ARG A 177 -7.23 -14.84 -4.04
C ARG A 177 -6.44 -15.97 -3.38
N LYS A 178 -5.57 -15.62 -2.44
CA LYS A 178 -4.78 -16.60 -1.71
C LYS A 178 -5.63 -17.31 -0.67
N VAL A 179 -5.88 -18.58 -0.86
CA VAL A 179 -6.45 -19.45 0.17
C VAL A 179 -5.35 -19.82 1.16
N THR A 180 -5.64 -19.67 2.44
CA THR A 180 -4.77 -20.12 3.53
C THR A 180 -5.54 -21.04 4.47
N GLN A 181 -4.82 -21.95 5.11
CA GLN A 181 -5.38 -22.87 6.08
C GLN A 181 -5.52 -22.21 7.45
N ARG A 182 -6.66 -22.44 8.08
CA ARG A 182 -6.82 -22.24 9.53
C ARG A 182 -6.65 -23.61 10.20
N ILE A 183 -5.75 -23.71 11.16
CA ILE A 183 -5.61 -24.88 11.99
C ILE A 183 -6.64 -24.81 13.11
N GLN A 184 -7.43 -25.87 13.25
CA GLN A 184 -8.43 -26.00 14.31
C GLN A 184 -7.79 -26.59 15.58
N PRO A 185 -8.44 -26.48 16.76
CA PRO A 185 -7.90 -27.05 18.01
C PRO A 185 -7.69 -28.58 17.98
N ASP A 186 -8.43 -29.30 17.16
CA ASP A 186 -8.29 -30.75 16.93
C ASP A 186 -7.20 -31.13 15.92
N GLY A 187 -6.51 -30.12 15.36
CA GLY A 187 -5.47 -30.31 14.35
C GLY A 187 -5.98 -30.41 12.91
N SER A 188 -7.28 -30.42 12.69
CA SER A 188 -7.84 -30.36 11.33
C SER A 188 -7.61 -28.98 10.71
N THR A 189 -7.67 -28.92 9.37
CA THR A 189 -7.46 -27.69 8.62
C THR A 189 -8.70 -27.28 7.84
N THR A 190 -9.01 -25.99 7.85
CA THR A 190 -10.14 -25.42 7.11
C THR A 190 -9.69 -24.23 6.26
N ASN A 191 -10.42 -24.00 5.17
CA ASN A 191 -10.27 -22.80 4.36
C ASN A 191 -10.61 -21.56 5.21
N LEU A 192 -9.71 -20.58 5.25
CA LEU A 192 -9.88 -19.38 6.06
C LEU A 192 -11.14 -18.56 5.71
N TYR A 193 -11.59 -18.60 4.45
CA TYR A 193 -12.72 -17.82 3.98
C TYR A 193 -14.06 -18.52 4.12
N THR A 194 -14.10 -19.85 3.84
CA THR A 194 -15.35 -20.61 3.83
C THR A 194 -15.60 -21.39 5.12
N GLY A 195 -14.53 -21.69 5.87
CA GLY A 195 -14.59 -22.56 7.06
C GLY A 195 -14.71 -24.05 6.73
N GLU A 196 -14.80 -24.43 5.44
CA GLU A 196 -14.89 -25.82 5.01
C GLU A 196 -13.53 -26.55 5.16
N PRO A 197 -13.52 -27.89 5.27
CA PRO A 197 -12.29 -28.67 5.25
C PRO A 197 -11.41 -28.31 4.04
N PHE A 198 -10.11 -28.11 4.29
CA PHE A 198 -9.15 -27.73 3.27
C PHE A 198 -7.77 -28.30 3.61
N ASN A 199 -7.34 -29.33 2.92
CA ASN A 199 -6.12 -30.07 3.21
C ASN A 199 -4.98 -29.76 2.25
N SER A 200 -5.31 -29.48 0.98
CA SER A 200 -4.33 -29.22 -0.08
C SER A 200 -4.88 -28.29 -1.17
N GLY A 201 -4.04 -27.94 -2.12
CA GLY A 201 -4.44 -27.16 -3.30
C GLY A 201 -5.48 -27.87 -4.18
N LEU A 202 -5.66 -29.20 -4.03
CA LEU A 202 -6.69 -29.94 -4.75
C LEU A 202 -8.11 -29.66 -4.24
N ASP A 203 -8.26 -29.05 -3.07
CA ASP A 203 -9.54 -28.65 -2.50
C ASP A 203 -10.03 -27.27 -2.96
N LEU A 204 -9.30 -26.61 -3.86
CA LEU A 204 -9.70 -25.32 -4.47
C LEU A 204 -10.97 -25.49 -5.32
N LYS A 205 -11.91 -24.54 -5.19
CA LYS A 205 -13.22 -24.59 -5.88
C LYS A 205 -13.54 -23.31 -6.66
N GLU A 206 -13.13 -22.15 -6.14
CA GLU A 206 -13.51 -20.85 -6.68
C GLU A 206 -12.52 -20.38 -7.74
N ASP A 207 -13.05 -19.74 -8.80
CA ASP A 207 -12.22 -19.20 -9.88
C ASP A 207 -11.19 -18.20 -9.35
N LEU A 208 -9.94 -18.37 -9.75
CA LEU A 208 -8.77 -17.61 -9.33
C LEU A 208 -8.41 -17.72 -7.84
N ASP A 209 -8.96 -18.69 -7.11
CA ASP A 209 -8.38 -19.10 -5.85
C ASP A 209 -7.08 -19.86 -6.08
N PHE A 210 -6.05 -19.54 -5.29
CA PHE A 210 -4.79 -20.27 -5.33
C PHE A 210 -4.31 -20.65 -3.92
N PHE A 211 -3.57 -21.74 -3.88
CA PHE A 211 -2.90 -22.22 -2.68
C PHE A 211 -1.44 -22.52 -2.99
N HIS A 212 -0.56 -22.14 -2.09
CA HIS A 212 0.86 -22.43 -2.19
C HIS A 212 1.33 -23.23 -0.97
N ASP A 213 1.67 -24.48 -1.20
CA ASP A 213 2.26 -25.37 -0.19
C ASP A 213 3.78 -25.16 -0.09
N TYR A 214 4.19 -23.95 0.27
CA TYR A 214 5.61 -23.57 0.28
C TYR A 214 6.44 -24.29 1.36
N GLN A 215 5.80 -24.83 2.40
CA GLN A 215 6.46 -25.56 3.49
C GLN A 215 6.50 -27.10 3.26
N GLY A 216 5.66 -27.61 2.40
CA GLY A 216 5.57 -29.02 2.04
C GLY A 216 6.18 -29.29 0.66
N GLU A 217 5.34 -29.49 -0.33
CA GLU A 217 5.76 -29.88 -1.69
C GLU A 217 6.33 -28.73 -2.54
N GLN A 218 6.30 -27.49 -2.04
CA GLN A 218 6.70 -26.25 -2.73
C GLN A 218 5.95 -26.02 -4.04
N ARG A 219 4.70 -26.51 -4.12
CA ARG A 219 3.85 -26.44 -5.31
C ARG A 219 2.80 -25.37 -5.17
N LEU A 220 2.54 -24.70 -6.28
CA LEU A 220 1.51 -23.69 -6.42
C LEU A 220 0.31 -24.27 -7.19
N TYR A 221 -0.87 -24.13 -6.63
CA TYR A 221 -2.12 -24.60 -7.23
C TYR A 221 -3.03 -23.39 -7.50
N LEU A 222 -3.67 -23.38 -8.66
CA LEU A 222 -4.63 -22.35 -9.09
C LEU A 222 -5.90 -23.02 -9.60
N CYS A 223 -7.04 -22.60 -9.09
CA CYS A 223 -8.33 -22.93 -9.69
C CYS A 223 -8.62 -21.94 -10.84
N SER A 224 -8.79 -22.45 -12.05
CA SER A 224 -9.13 -21.68 -13.24
C SER A 224 -10.30 -22.34 -13.97
N THR A 225 -11.52 -21.91 -13.64
CA THR A 225 -12.77 -22.51 -14.16
C THR A 225 -13.03 -22.21 -15.63
N LYS A 226 -12.30 -21.24 -16.19
CA LYS A 226 -12.42 -20.82 -17.60
C LYS A 226 -11.31 -21.39 -18.50
N GLY A 227 -10.68 -22.48 -18.06
CA GLY A 227 -9.65 -23.18 -18.81
C GLY A 227 -8.22 -22.98 -18.30
N ASN A 228 -7.25 -23.51 -19.05
CA ASN A 228 -5.84 -23.45 -18.65
C ASN A 228 -5.38 -21.99 -18.49
N PRO A 229 -4.68 -21.64 -17.39
CA PRO A 229 -4.22 -20.28 -17.15
C PRO A 229 -3.46 -19.62 -18.31
N VAL A 230 -2.61 -20.36 -19.03
CA VAL A 230 -1.85 -19.79 -20.17
C VAL A 230 -2.68 -19.51 -21.43
N VAL A 231 -3.85 -20.12 -21.54
CA VAL A 231 -4.81 -19.81 -22.62
C VAL A 231 -5.66 -18.60 -22.24
N ARG A 232 -5.89 -18.44 -20.94
CA ARG A 232 -6.72 -17.37 -20.37
C ARG A 232 -5.97 -16.05 -20.23
N PHE A 233 -4.70 -16.09 -19.87
CA PHE A 233 -3.91 -14.90 -19.53
C PHE A 233 -2.65 -14.79 -20.37
N SER A 234 -2.37 -13.56 -20.82
CA SER A 234 -1.16 -13.22 -21.60
C SER A 234 0.04 -12.95 -20.70
N SER A 235 -0.14 -12.68 -19.42
CA SER A 235 0.92 -12.59 -18.40
C SER A 235 0.42 -13.05 -17.04
N ILE A 236 1.31 -13.69 -16.27
CA ILE A 236 1.05 -14.17 -14.89
C ILE A 236 2.27 -13.85 -14.04
N GLU A 237 2.19 -12.81 -13.23
CA GLU A 237 3.27 -12.41 -12.32
C GLU A 237 3.09 -13.06 -10.95
N LEU A 238 4.11 -13.74 -10.46
CA LEU A 238 4.13 -14.41 -9.16
C LEU A 238 4.80 -13.49 -8.13
N LEU A 239 4.05 -13.02 -7.14
CA LEU A 239 4.59 -12.16 -6.09
C LEU A 239 5.32 -13.03 -5.04
N VAL A 240 6.54 -13.44 -5.36
CA VAL A 240 7.35 -14.31 -4.50
C VAL A 240 7.91 -13.53 -3.31
N ASN A 241 7.88 -14.13 -2.12
CA ASN A 241 8.38 -13.54 -0.88
C ASN A 241 9.82 -13.04 -1.03
N GLY A 242 10.04 -11.80 -0.61
CA GLY A 242 11.32 -11.10 -0.62
C GLY A 242 11.16 -9.62 -0.94
N THR A 243 11.87 -8.79 -0.19
CA THR A 243 11.93 -7.33 -0.44
C THR A 243 12.66 -7.08 -1.76
N ILE A 244 12.07 -6.29 -2.66
CA ILE A 244 12.65 -6.06 -4.01
C ILE A 244 13.90 -5.19 -3.89
N VAL A 245 13.82 -4.06 -3.17
CA VAL A 245 14.97 -3.20 -2.91
C VAL A 245 15.26 -3.23 -1.42
N LYS A 246 16.30 -3.96 -1.02
CA LYS A 246 16.76 -4.01 0.37
C LYS A 246 17.69 -2.82 0.62
N ALA A 247 17.14 -1.80 1.28
CA ALA A 247 17.85 -0.55 1.53
C ALA A 247 18.77 -0.66 2.77
N THR A 248 19.89 0.07 2.72
CA THR A 248 20.87 0.26 3.79
C THR A 248 20.95 1.74 4.17
N ASP A 249 21.99 2.14 4.92
CA ASP A 249 22.12 3.50 5.42
C ASP A 249 22.36 4.53 4.31
N ASN A 250 21.72 5.70 4.45
CA ASN A 250 21.93 6.88 3.60
C ASN A 250 21.72 6.61 2.09
N VAL A 251 20.80 5.73 1.76
CA VAL A 251 20.49 5.35 0.36
C VAL A 251 19.45 6.28 -0.23
N HIS A 252 19.64 6.65 -1.49
CA HIS A 252 18.64 7.36 -2.28
C HIS A 252 18.16 6.48 -3.43
N ILE A 253 16.88 6.12 -3.42
CA ILE A 253 16.18 5.42 -4.50
C ILE A 253 15.34 6.44 -5.24
N ASP A 254 15.67 6.69 -6.49
CA ASP A 254 15.01 7.73 -7.29
C ASP A 254 14.56 7.19 -8.64
N ASN A 255 13.38 7.57 -9.06
CA ASN A 255 12.88 7.39 -10.43
C ASN A 255 12.79 5.94 -10.94
N LEU A 256 12.61 4.96 -10.04
CA LEU A 256 12.43 3.55 -10.38
C LEU A 256 10.96 3.14 -10.32
N CYS A 257 10.62 2.08 -11.06
CA CYS A 257 9.33 1.39 -10.99
C CYS A 257 9.53 0.01 -10.35
N VAL A 258 9.10 -0.14 -9.08
CA VAL A 258 9.31 -1.35 -8.26
C VAL A 258 7.98 -2.08 -8.11
N MET A 259 7.88 -3.31 -8.66
CA MET A 259 6.59 -4.02 -8.74
C MET A 259 6.73 -5.53 -8.53
N TYR A 260 5.59 -6.17 -8.23
CA TYR A 260 5.41 -7.62 -8.17
C TYR A 260 6.29 -8.34 -7.15
N GLY A 261 6.36 -7.81 -5.93
CA GLY A 261 7.07 -8.44 -4.82
C GLY A 261 6.14 -8.98 -3.74
N GLY A 262 6.39 -10.20 -3.26
CA GLY A 262 5.53 -10.83 -2.26
C GLY A 262 5.75 -10.34 -0.82
N SER A 263 6.78 -9.54 -0.56
CA SER A 263 7.09 -8.93 0.73
C SER A 263 7.05 -7.40 0.58
N HIS A 264 8.13 -6.67 0.90
CA HIS A 264 8.15 -5.21 0.73
C HIS A 264 8.65 -4.81 -0.65
N GLY A 265 8.19 -3.65 -1.14
CA GLY A 265 8.74 -3.02 -2.35
C GLY A 265 10.16 -2.51 -2.08
N ILE A 266 10.27 -1.51 -1.21
CA ILE A 266 11.54 -0.94 -0.75
C ILE A 266 11.54 -1.05 0.78
N GLY A 267 12.55 -1.67 1.39
CA GLY A 267 12.55 -1.90 2.84
C GLY A 267 13.92 -1.87 3.46
N SER A 268 13.97 -1.36 4.69
CA SER A 268 15.14 -1.36 5.57
C SER A 268 14.73 -1.76 6.98
N SER A 269 15.65 -2.32 7.76
CA SER A 269 15.43 -2.47 9.21
C SER A 269 15.71 -1.16 9.94
N THR A 270 16.94 -0.93 10.36
CA THR A 270 17.38 0.33 10.95
C THR A 270 18.24 1.07 9.94
N THR A 271 18.08 2.39 9.80
CA THR A 271 18.90 3.19 8.87
C THR A 271 19.13 4.61 9.37
N GLN A 272 20.28 5.16 9.04
CA GLN A 272 20.57 6.58 9.28
C GLN A 272 19.92 7.51 8.26
N GLY A 273 19.53 6.99 7.11
CA GLY A 273 18.79 7.76 6.10
C GLY A 273 18.28 6.87 4.96
N LEU A 274 17.02 7.04 4.61
CA LEU A 274 16.43 6.47 3.40
C LEU A 274 15.65 7.57 2.69
N MET A 275 15.96 7.77 1.43
CA MET A 275 15.20 8.67 0.56
C MET A 275 14.63 7.88 -0.62
N VAL A 276 13.31 7.97 -0.82
CA VAL A 276 12.60 7.38 -1.95
C VAL A 276 11.86 8.49 -2.66
N THR A 277 12.27 8.80 -3.89
CA THR A 277 11.72 9.95 -4.62
C THR A 277 11.30 9.56 -6.04
N ASN A 278 10.24 10.17 -6.55
CA ASN A 278 9.81 10.01 -7.93
C ASN A 278 9.57 8.55 -8.36
N CYS A 279 9.34 7.64 -7.44
CA CYS A 279 9.19 6.21 -7.70
C CYS A 279 7.73 5.81 -7.97
N VAL A 280 7.57 4.70 -8.68
CA VAL A 280 6.30 3.98 -8.81
C VAL A 280 6.45 2.65 -8.07
N ILE A 281 5.56 2.36 -7.12
CA ILE A 281 5.60 1.14 -6.32
C ILE A 281 4.20 0.50 -6.36
N GLY A 282 4.11 -0.74 -6.80
CA GLY A 282 2.81 -1.37 -6.93
C GLY A 282 2.81 -2.88 -6.95
N TRP A 283 1.66 -3.49 -6.67
CA TRP A 283 1.50 -4.95 -6.58
C TRP A 283 2.51 -5.56 -5.62
N ILE A 284 2.42 -5.18 -4.35
CA ILE A 284 3.37 -5.56 -3.30
C ILE A 284 2.67 -6.32 -2.18
N GLY A 285 3.32 -7.36 -1.65
CA GLY A 285 2.96 -7.99 -0.40
C GLY A 285 2.21 -9.31 -0.53
N GLY A 286 1.55 -9.70 0.54
CA GLY A 286 0.66 -10.85 0.66
C GLY A 286 1.31 -12.17 1.01
N SER A 287 2.63 -12.25 1.08
CA SER A 287 3.31 -13.46 1.57
C SER A 287 3.08 -13.70 3.06
N ILE A 288 3.26 -14.93 3.46
CA ILE A 288 3.15 -15.34 4.86
C ILE A 288 4.39 -14.86 5.62
N LEU A 289 4.18 -14.05 6.64
CA LEU A 289 5.19 -13.64 7.61
C LEU A 289 5.39 -14.72 8.67
N SER A 290 4.28 -15.21 9.22
CA SER A 290 4.30 -16.24 10.25
C SER A 290 3.27 -17.31 9.90
N PRO A 291 3.65 -18.60 9.88
CA PRO A 291 2.71 -19.69 9.65
C PRO A 291 1.65 -19.76 10.76
N ALA A 292 0.58 -20.48 10.50
CA ALA A 292 -0.44 -20.72 11.53
C ALA A 292 0.18 -21.42 12.74
N PRO A 293 -0.16 -20.98 13.98
CA PRO A 293 0.31 -21.68 15.19
C PRO A 293 -0.19 -23.13 15.20
N LYS A 294 0.67 -24.07 15.59
CA LYS A 294 0.28 -25.49 15.70
C LYS A 294 -0.84 -25.76 16.72
N THR A 295 -1.03 -24.86 17.65
CA THR A 295 -2.10 -24.91 18.68
C THR A 295 -3.45 -24.40 18.20
N GLY A 296 -3.56 -24.07 16.91
CA GLY A 296 -4.74 -23.47 16.30
C GLY A 296 -4.52 -22.02 15.89
N GLY A 297 -5.19 -21.58 14.82
CA GLY A 297 -5.11 -20.23 14.33
C GLY A 297 -4.90 -20.11 12.82
N ARG A 298 -4.55 -18.92 12.38
CA ARG A 298 -4.31 -18.59 10.96
C ARG A 298 -2.91 -18.04 10.75
N PRO A 299 -2.33 -18.16 9.56
CA PRO A 299 -1.08 -17.49 9.24
C PRO A 299 -1.25 -15.96 9.18
N SER A 300 -0.19 -15.24 9.51
CA SER A 300 -0.10 -13.79 9.30
C SER A 300 0.53 -13.52 7.94
N ARG A 301 -0.09 -12.66 7.15
CA ARG A 301 0.42 -12.17 5.86
C ARG A 301 0.82 -10.72 5.99
N PHE A 302 1.78 -10.26 5.17
CA PHE A 302 2.37 -8.91 5.29
C PHE A 302 2.83 -8.38 3.93
N GLY A 303 3.36 -7.15 3.93
CA GLY A 303 4.08 -6.57 2.80
C GLY A 303 3.68 -5.14 2.51
N ASN A 304 4.60 -4.21 2.74
CA ASN A 304 4.45 -2.78 2.61
C ASN A 304 5.10 -2.25 1.32
N GLY A 305 4.61 -1.14 0.79
CA GLY A 305 5.20 -0.49 -0.38
C GLY A 305 6.60 0.03 -0.07
N VAL A 306 6.71 0.92 0.89
CA VAL A 306 7.99 1.43 1.43
C VAL A 306 7.99 1.29 2.94
N GLU A 307 9.07 0.75 3.50
CA GLU A 307 9.13 0.40 4.92
C GLU A 307 10.47 0.73 5.57
N ILE A 308 10.41 1.26 6.79
CA ILE A 308 11.47 1.10 7.79
C ILE A 308 10.89 0.35 8.98
N TYR A 309 11.55 -0.74 9.40
CA TYR A 309 11.14 -1.64 10.47
C TYR A 309 11.91 -1.45 11.77
N GLY A 310 12.77 -0.47 11.85
CA GLY A 310 13.58 -0.12 13.00
C GLY A 310 13.67 1.38 13.17
N GLY A 311 14.64 1.87 13.92
CA GLY A 311 14.88 3.30 14.09
C GLY A 311 15.42 3.96 12.81
N CYS A 312 15.26 5.27 12.70
CA CYS A 312 15.85 6.05 11.62
C CYS A 312 16.22 7.47 12.04
N GLY A 313 17.34 7.97 11.51
CA GLY A 313 17.73 9.37 11.65
C GLY A 313 17.10 10.29 10.59
N LYS A 314 16.69 9.73 9.45
CA LYS A 314 16.03 10.44 8.35
C LYS A 314 15.26 9.46 7.47
N TYR A 315 13.99 9.76 7.18
CA TYR A 315 13.19 8.95 6.28
C TYR A 315 12.31 9.83 5.41
N ILE A 316 12.54 9.81 4.11
CA ILE A 316 11.82 10.65 3.15
C ILE A 316 11.20 9.78 2.07
N VAL A 317 9.89 9.94 1.84
CA VAL A 317 9.17 9.43 0.67
C VAL A 317 8.45 10.60 0.01
N ASP A 318 8.93 11.04 -1.14
CA ASP A 318 8.41 12.22 -1.83
C ASP A 318 8.10 11.96 -3.29
N ASN A 319 6.98 12.54 -3.75
CA ASN A 319 6.55 12.49 -5.14
C ASN A 319 6.53 11.06 -5.72
N CYS A 320 5.99 10.10 -4.94
CA CYS A 320 5.85 8.69 -5.32
C CYS A 320 4.39 8.33 -5.62
N TYR A 321 4.19 7.42 -6.59
CA TYR A 321 2.92 6.77 -6.85
C TYR A 321 2.95 5.34 -6.31
N ILE A 322 2.14 5.08 -5.28
CA ILE A 322 2.10 3.80 -4.55
C ILE A 322 0.68 3.24 -4.64
N TYR A 323 0.55 2.00 -5.12
CA TYR A 323 -0.77 1.45 -5.34
C TYR A 323 -0.81 -0.08 -5.22
N GLN A 324 -2.00 -0.62 -4.91
CA GLN A 324 -2.21 -2.07 -4.85
C GLN A 324 -1.20 -2.77 -3.94
N VAL A 325 -1.09 -2.29 -2.69
CA VAL A 325 -0.25 -2.89 -1.65
C VAL A 325 -1.13 -3.68 -0.69
N TYR A 326 -0.70 -4.90 -0.35
CA TYR A 326 -1.43 -5.80 0.54
C TYR A 326 -1.60 -5.25 1.96
N ASP A 327 -0.62 -4.50 2.43
CA ASP A 327 -0.57 -3.90 3.76
C ASP A 327 -0.54 -2.37 3.63
N ALA A 328 0.43 -1.67 4.18
CA ALA A 328 0.54 -0.23 4.09
C ALA A 328 1.30 0.23 2.83
N GLY A 329 0.83 1.32 2.20
CA GLY A 329 1.58 1.98 1.12
C GLY A 329 2.94 2.46 1.60
N ILE A 330 2.97 3.18 2.71
CA ILE A 330 4.19 3.62 3.39
C ILE A 330 4.05 3.32 4.88
N THR A 331 5.14 2.88 5.51
CA THR A 331 5.15 2.69 6.96
C THR A 331 6.45 3.14 7.60
N ASN A 332 6.33 3.84 8.74
CA ASN A 332 7.41 4.08 9.67
C ASN A 332 7.07 3.35 10.97
N GLN A 333 7.65 2.19 11.14
CA GLN A 333 7.34 1.33 12.27
C GLN A 333 8.60 0.78 12.90
N ASN A 334 8.51 0.51 14.19
CA ASN A 334 9.50 -0.25 14.92
C ASN A 334 8.81 -1.34 15.73
N GLN A 335 9.03 -2.59 15.38
CA GLN A 335 8.41 -3.75 16.03
C GLN A 335 9.33 -4.46 17.02
N GLU A 336 10.56 -4.02 17.17
CA GLU A 336 11.44 -4.59 18.16
C GLU A 336 11.25 -3.92 19.53
N ASN A 337 11.57 -4.63 20.59
CA ASN A 337 11.56 -4.06 21.93
C ASN A 337 12.55 -2.89 21.99
N ILE A 338 12.02 -1.67 21.98
CA ILE A 338 12.79 -0.45 22.12
C ILE A 338 13.02 -0.26 23.63
N THR A 339 14.26 -0.30 24.04
CA THR A 339 14.65 -0.04 25.44
C THR A 339 15.39 1.29 25.59
N ASP A 340 15.79 1.91 24.48
CA ASP A 340 16.49 3.17 24.42
C ASP A 340 16.05 3.98 23.18
N ASP A 341 16.59 5.19 22.98
CA ASP A 341 16.29 6.06 21.87
C ASP A 341 16.98 5.68 20.55
N SER A 342 17.89 4.70 20.57
CA SER A 342 18.64 4.26 19.38
C SER A 342 17.75 3.77 18.25
N ARG A 343 16.51 3.39 18.55
CA ARG A 343 15.46 2.94 17.62
C ARG A 343 14.33 3.94 17.45
N SER A 344 14.52 5.15 17.93
CA SER A 344 13.61 6.26 17.71
C SER A 344 13.60 6.66 16.23
N MET A 345 12.53 7.31 15.80
CA MET A 345 12.35 7.75 14.42
C MET A 345 12.39 9.27 14.35
N HIS A 346 13.40 9.81 13.68
CA HIS A 346 13.60 11.25 13.57
C HIS A 346 13.53 11.70 12.12
N ASN A 347 13.00 12.91 11.90
CA ASN A 347 12.99 13.60 10.61
C ASN A 347 12.32 12.73 9.51
N VAL A 348 11.11 12.27 9.79
CA VAL A 348 10.29 11.49 8.86
C VAL A 348 9.43 12.44 8.02
N SER A 349 9.49 12.31 6.69
CA SER A 349 8.74 13.17 5.78
C SER A 349 8.13 12.38 4.63
N PHE A 350 6.79 12.33 4.56
CA PHE A 350 6.03 11.71 3.47
C PHE A 350 5.25 12.81 2.77
N THR A 351 5.73 13.23 1.59
CA THR A 351 5.20 14.42 0.92
C THR A 351 4.84 14.17 -0.54
N ASN A 352 3.79 14.84 -1.01
CA ASN A 352 3.38 14.84 -2.41
C ASN A 352 3.18 13.44 -3.04
N ASN A 353 2.82 12.44 -2.25
CA ASN A 353 2.60 11.09 -2.73
C ASN A 353 1.15 10.89 -3.16
N LEU A 354 0.94 10.09 -4.20
CA LEU A 354 -0.35 9.51 -4.53
C LEU A 354 -0.37 8.05 -4.05
N ILE A 355 -1.24 7.74 -3.09
CA ILE A 355 -1.38 6.39 -2.52
C ILE A 355 -2.79 5.90 -2.77
N GLU A 356 -2.94 4.82 -3.56
CA GLU A 356 -4.24 4.33 -4.00
C GLU A 356 -4.39 2.82 -3.80
N ARG A 357 -5.56 2.39 -3.33
CA ARG A 357 -5.95 0.97 -3.26
C ARG A 357 -4.97 0.07 -2.49
N CYS A 358 -4.30 0.62 -1.50
CA CYS A 358 -3.59 -0.13 -0.47
C CYS A 358 -4.58 -0.52 0.63
N GLU A 359 -4.29 -1.53 1.45
CA GLU A 359 -5.14 -1.79 2.61
C GLU A 359 -5.10 -0.62 3.59
N MET A 360 -3.90 -0.12 3.87
CA MET A 360 -3.67 1.14 4.58
C MET A 360 -2.82 2.07 3.70
N SER A 361 -3.09 3.40 3.75
CA SER A 361 -2.23 4.31 2.99
C SER A 361 -0.91 4.58 3.72
N ILE A 362 -0.97 5.03 4.96
CA ILE A 362 0.19 5.28 5.80
C ILE A 362 -0.02 4.62 7.16
N GLU A 363 0.94 3.83 7.59
CA GLU A 363 0.97 3.19 8.90
C GLU A 363 2.15 3.70 9.72
N PHE A 364 1.95 3.90 11.02
CA PHE A 364 3.03 4.27 11.92
C PHE A 364 2.84 3.67 13.31
N TYR A 365 3.92 3.23 13.94
CA TYR A 365 3.90 2.84 15.35
C TYR A 365 5.29 2.55 15.92
N LEU A 366 5.38 2.57 17.24
CA LEU A 366 6.52 2.11 18.02
C LEU A 366 6.14 0.87 18.83
N SER A 367 7.10 -0.01 19.09
CA SER A 367 6.97 -1.18 19.93
C SER A 367 7.86 -1.03 21.17
N PRO A 368 7.56 -1.68 22.28
CA PRO A 368 6.49 -2.64 22.52
C PRO A 368 5.12 -1.98 22.71
N GLN A 369 4.08 -2.65 22.24
CA GLN A 369 2.72 -2.08 22.23
C GLN A 369 2.11 -1.86 23.63
N ASN A 370 2.61 -2.53 24.66
CA ASN A 370 1.99 -2.59 25.98
C ASN A 370 2.96 -2.29 27.15
N LYS A 371 4.14 -1.73 26.84
CA LYS A 371 5.11 -1.35 27.87
C LYS A 371 5.66 0.03 27.55
N PRO A 372 5.97 0.85 28.58
CA PRO A 372 6.72 2.09 28.39
C PRO A 372 8.05 1.82 27.69
N THR A 373 8.43 2.75 26.82
CA THR A 373 9.71 2.73 26.11
C THR A 373 10.30 4.13 26.09
N ASP A 374 11.62 4.25 26.01
CA ASP A 374 12.32 5.51 25.82
C ASP A 374 12.35 5.92 24.34
N GLY A 375 11.96 5.04 23.42
CA GLY A 375 11.84 5.32 22.00
C GLY A 375 10.69 6.28 21.69
N TYR A 376 10.89 7.15 20.71
CA TYR A 376 9.90 8.16 20.28
C TYR A 376 10.00 8.47 18.78
N MET A 377 8.99 9.18 18.28
CA MET A 377 8.98 9.79 16.95
C MET A 377 9.15 11.29 17.11
N GLU A 378 10.00 11.92 16.32
CA GLU A 378 10.23 13.36 16.37
C GLU A 378 10.38 13.96 14.97
N ASN A 379 9.79 15.14 14.77
CA ASN A 379 9.83 15.84 13.49
C ASN A 379 9.25 14.97 12.37
N VAL A 380 7.99 14.56 12.52
CA VAL A 380 7.25 13.76 11.53
C VAL A 380 6.30 14.66 10.75
N LEU A 381 6.40 14.62 9.43
CA LEU A 381 5.56 15.42 8.52
C LEU A 381 4.94 14.55 7.44
N TYR A 382 3.60 14.56 7.34
CA TYR A 382 2.86 14.04 6.20
C TYR A 382 2.12 15.18 5.52
N GLU A 383 2.57 15.56 4.31
CA GLU A 383 2.07 16.79 3.66
C GLU A 383 1.78 16.61 2.18
N GLY A 384 0.66 17.17 1.73
CA GLY A 384 0.33 17.27 0.31
C GLY A 384 0.04 15.92 -0.36
N ASN A 385 -0.17 14.84 0.39
CA ASN A 385 -0.46 13.54 -0.15
C ASN A 385 -1.93 13.43 -0.59
N ILE A 386 -2.19 12.61 -1.60
CA ILE A 386 -3.53 12.17 -1.98
C ILE A 386 -3.66 10.69 -1.61
N LEU A 387 -4.49 10.40 -0.60
CA LEU A 387 -4.72 9.07 -0.05
C LEU A 387 -6.12 8.61 -0.48
N ARG A 388 -6.20 7.55 -1.31
CA ARG A 388 -7.45 7.17 -1.96
C ARG A 388 -7.72 5.67 -1.87
N PHE A 389 -8.99 5.35 -1.64
CA PHE A 389 -9.53 4.00 -1.78
C PHE A 389 -8.82 2.95 -0.92
N SER A 390 -8.48 3.27 0.33
CA SER A 390 -7.94 2.26 1.27
C SER A 390 -8.91 1.10 1.43
N GLY A 391 -8.39 -0.14 1.33
CA GLY A 391 -9.18 -1.37 1.40
C GLY A 391 -9.96 -1.71 0.13
N PHE A 392 -9.94 -0.90 -0.93
CA PHE A 392 -10.59 -1.21 -2.20
C PHE A 392 -9.68 -1.93 -3.21
N GLY A 393 -8.43 -2.18 -2.86
CA GLY A 393 -7.50 -2.98 -3.64
C GLY A 393 -7.51 -4.45 -3.25
N TRP A 394 -6.59 -5.21 -3.82
CA TRP A 394 -6.44 -6.62 -3.51
C TRP A 394 -5.99 -6.89 -2.05
N GLY A 395 -5.40 -5.90 -1.39
CA GLY A 395 -5.09 -5.94 0.04
C GLY A 395 -6.31 -6.22 0.92
N SER A 396 -7.53 -5.98 0.42
CA SER A 396 -8.78 -6.33 1.10
C SER A 396 -8.91 -7.81 1.48
N GLN A 397 -8.07 -8.69 0.92
CA GLN A 397 -7.93 -10.07 1.35
C GLN A 397 -7.38 -10.20 2.80
N ARG A 398 -6.83 -9.14 3.36
CA ARG A 398 -6.37 -9.11 4.77
C ARG A 398 -7.55 -9.11 5.76
N GLY A 399 -8.67 -8.53 5.38
CA GLY A 399 -9.89 -8.43 6.18
C GLY A 399 -10.41 -6.99 6.27
N ALA A 400 -11.66 -6.81 5.94
CA ALA A 400 -12.28 -5.51 5.67
C ALA A 400 -12.24 -4.46 6.79
N SER A 401 -12.00 -4.84 8.05
CA SER A 401 -12.01 -3.91 9.20
C SER A 401 -10.68 -3.17 9.43
N TRP A 402 -9.66 -3.46 8.65
CA TRP A 402 -8.31 -2.93 8.87
C TRP A 402 -8.01 -1.70 8.01
N ALA A 403 -8.79 -1.48 6.95
CA ALA A 403 -8.58 -0.39 6.01
C ALA A 403 -8.59 0.98 6.69
N ALA A 404 -7.59 1.80 6.38
CA ALA A 404 -7.53 3.19 6.83
C ALA A 404 -6.55 4.00 5.98
N HIS A 405 -6.73 5.31 5.88
CA HIS A 405 -5.68 6.15 5.29
C HIS A 405 -4.55 6.41 6.27
N LEU A 406 -4.88 6.68 7.54
CA LEU A 406 -3.91 6.71 8.62
C LEU A 406 -4.17 5.57 9.57
N LYS A 407 -3.15 4.79 9.88
CA LYS A 407 -3.22 3.66 10.79
C LYS A 407 -2.10 3.70 11.80
N SER A 408 -2.45 3.69 13.11
CA SER A 408 -1.56 3.22 14.15
C SER A 408 -2.17 2.01 14.84
N TRP A 409 -1.34 1.08 15.26
CA TRP A 409 -1.80 -0.09 15.97
C TRP A 409 -1.97 0.21 17.47
N TRP A 410 -2.29 -0.74 18.31
CA TRP A 410 -2.61 -0.66 19.75
C TRP A 410 -1.52 0.02 20.61
N MET A 411 -1.15 1.25 20.28
CA MET A 411 0.08 1.92 20.69
C MET A 411 -0.16 2.87 21.83
N HIS A 412 -0.43 2.32 23.03
CA HIS A 412 -0.55 3.16 24.23
C HIS A 412 0.71 3.96 24.55
N TYR A 413 1.86 3.61 23.96
CA TYR A 413 3.17 4.21 24.21
C TYR A 413 3.81 4.79 22.96
N ASN A 414 3.03 5.15 21.96
CA ASN A 414 3.49 5.90 20.79
C ASN A 414 3.84 7.33 21.16
N GLN A 415 4.99 7.52 21.78
CA GLN A 415 5.47 8.86 22.04
C GLN A 415 5.81 9.56 20.73
N ALA A 416 5.22 10.73 20.50
CA ALA A 416 5.47 11.52 19.31
C ALA A 416 5.56 13.00 19.64
N TYR A 417 6.52 13.68 19.04
CA TYR A 417 6.79 15.10 19.24
C TYR A 417 6.91 15.77 17.87
N ASN A 418 6.32 16.96 17.73
CA ASN A 418 6.31 17.69 16.46
C ASN A 418 5.88 16.79 15.28
N PHE A 419 4.71 16.13 15.46
CA PHE A 419 4.11 15.29 14.44
C PHE A 419 2.96 16.04 13.78
N VAL A 420 3.14 16.41 12.50
CA VAL A 420 2.19 17.23 11.74
C VAL A 420 1.70 16.48 10.51
N ILE A 421 0.39 16.52 10.27
CA ILE A 421 -0.28 15.95 9.10
C ILE A 421 -1.12 17.05 8.45
N ARG A 422 -0.69 17.55 7.29
CA ARG A 422 -1.34 18.74 6.71
C ARG A 422 -1.49 18.72 5.19
N ASN A 423 -2.49 19.44 4.73
CA ASN A 423 -2.75 19.65 3.30
C ASN A 423 -2.93 18.35 2.49
N ASN A 424 -3.34 17.25 3.13
CA ASN A 424 -3.58 15.97 2.48
C ASN A 424 -5.05 15.86 2.04
N ILE A 425 -5.32 14.95 1.12
CA ILE A 425 -6.67 14.54 0.74
C ILE A 425 -6.90 13.10 1.21
N PHE A 426 -7.92 12.91 2.04
CA PHE A 426 -8.41 11.62 2.53
C PHE A 426 -9.66 11.27 1.74
N ASP A 427 -9.54 10.41 0.72
CA ASP A 427 -10.62 10.14 -0.23
C ASP A 427 -11.06 8.67 -0.18
N ARG A 428 -12.21 8.40 0.40
CA ARG A 428 -12.91 7.12 0.49
C ARG A 428 -12.07 5.95 1.01
N SER A 429 -12.47 5.36 2.10
CA SER A 429 -11.92 4.14 2.67
C SER A 429 -13.01 3.08 2.83
N LYS A 430 -12.65 1.81 2.82
CA LYS A 430 -13.59 0.71 3.09
C LYS A 430 -13.98 0.62 4.57
N ALA A 431 -13.14 1.14 5.46
CA ALA A 431 -13.44 1.28 6.88
C ALA A 431 -13.21 2.72 7.35
N ASN A 432 -12.15 3.03 8.08
CA ASN A 432 -11.93 4.38 8.60
C ASN A 432 -11.08 5.23 7.64
N LEU A 433 -11.26 6.55 7.64
CA LEU A 433 -10.27 7.46 7.08
C LEU A 433 -9.05 7.55 8.03
N ILE A 434 -9.31 7.63 9.33
CA ILE A 434 -8.30 7.75 10.38
C ILE A 434 -8.54 6.66 11.44
N ASN A 435 -7.50 5.91 11.78
CA ASN A 435 -7.51 4.95 12.87
C ASN A 435 -6.19 5.07 13.66
N VAL A 436 -6.17 5.98 14.62
CA VAL A 436 -4.95 6.41 15.31
C VAL A 436 -5.11 6.28 16.82
N VAL A 437 -4.16 5.60 17.44
CA VAL A 437 -4.08 5.43 18.90
C VAL A 437 -2.87 6.12 19.45
N ALA A 438 -3.03 6.78 20.60
CA ALA A 438 -1.92 7.25 21.42
C ALA A 438 -2.27 7.07 22.89
N GLY A 439 -1.28 6.89 23.75
CA GLY A 439 -1.48 6.75 25.20
C GLY A 439 -1.78 8.08 25.89
N LYS A 440 -1.42 9.19 25.24
CA LYS A 440 -1.70 10.55 25.70
C LYS A 440 -2.16 11.41 24.53
N ALA A 441 -3.02 12.39 24.80
CA ALA A 441 -3.51 13.31 23.78
C ALA A 441 -2.35 14.11 23.11
N GLU A 442 -1.34 14.48 23.86
CA GLU A 442 -0.16 15.21 23.38
C GLU A 442 0.72 14.43 22.39
N TRP A 443 0.51 13.11 22.28
CA TRP A 443 1.24 12.24 21.33
C TRP A 443 0.44 11.97 20.05
N LEU A 444 -0.80 12.47 19.97
CA LEU A 444 -1.57 12.44 18.72
C LEU A 444 -0.96 13.42 17.72
N PRO A 445 -0.99 13.10 16.41
CA PRO A 445 -0.56 14.05 15.40
C PRO A 445 -1.42 15.31 15.41
N HIS A 446 -0.81 16.47 15.21
CA HIS A 446 -1.52 17.71 14.89
C HIS A 446 -1.92 17.71 13.42
N MET A 447 -3.20 17.98 13.15
CA MET A 447 -3.73 17.97 11.79
C MET A 447 -4.19 19.38 11.40
N GLU A 448 -3.91 19.78 10.14
CA GLU A 448 -4.32 21.09 9.61
C GLU A 448 -4.52 21.08 8.09
N GLY A 449 -5.56 21.75 7.60
CA GLY A 449 -5.78 22.00 6.18
C GLY A 449 -6.01 20.77 5.32
N ASN A 450 -6.38 19.63 5.89
CA ASN A 450 -6.68 18.43 5.14
C ASN A 450 -8.10 18.46 4.57
N THR A 451 -8.35 17.71 3.52
CA THR A 451 -9.66 17.55 2.87
C THR A 451 -10.16 16.13 3.06
N TYR A 452 -11.46 15.97 3.38
CA TYR A 452 -12.06 14.67 3.65
C TYR A 452 -13.23 14.40 2.72
N VAL A 453 -13.23 13.26 2.06
CA VAL A 453 -14.31 12.79 1.18
C VAL A 453 -14.66 11.36 1.55
N HIS A 454 -15.90 11.11 1.96
CA HIS A 454 -16.31 9.76 2.34
C HIS A 454 -17.84 9.61 2.25
N TYR A 455 -18.28 8.37 2.40
CA TYR A 455 -19.70 8.05 2.41
C TYR A 455 -20.35 8.54 3.69
N LEU A 456 -21.51 9.19 3.56
CA LEU A 456 -22.30 9.65 4.70
C LEU A 456 -22.60 8.48 5.64
N ASP A 457 -22.48 8.72 6.94
CA ASP A 457 -22.67 7.75 8.03
C ASP A 457 -21.76 6.52 8.00
N ALA A 458 -20.72 6.51 7.16
CA ALA A 458 -19.67 5.50 7.25
C ALA A 458 -18.75 5.76 8.46
N ALA A 459 -17.90 4.79 8.81
CA ALA A 459 -16.89 4.97 9.84
C ALA A 459 -15.83 6.00 9.37
N GLY A 460 -15.84 7.18 9.98
CA GLY A 460 -14.91 8.27 9.63
C GLY A 460 -13.56 8.15 10.33
N ALA A 461 -13.58 8.11 11.65
CA ALA A 461 -12.36 8.02 12.45
C ALA A 461 -12.55 7.17 13.70
N ARG A 462 -11.45 6.56 14.14
CA ARG A 462 -11.28 5.94 15.46
C ARG A 462 -9.99 6.47 16.05
N ILE A 463 -10.08 7.21 17.16
CA ILE A 463 -8.96 8.00 17.67
C ILE A 463 -8.81 7.85 19.16
N GLY A 464 -7.57 7.77 19.61
CA GLY A 464 -7.12 8.14 20.94
C GLY A 464 -7.34 7.19 22.09
N GLN A 465 -7.15 7.76 23.28
CA GLN A 465 -7.45 7.22 24.59
C GLN A 465 -8.24 8.28 25.39
N PRO A 466 -9.42 7.95 25.92
CA PRO A 466 -10.16 6.72 25.63
C PRO A 466 -10.57 6.64 24.15
N TRP A 467 -10.87 5.43 23.68
CA TRP A 467 -11.32 5.22 22.31
C TRP A 467 -12.58 6.00 22.00
N GLY A 468 -12.54 6.75 20.89
CA GLY A 468 -13.71 7.38 20.30
C GLY A 468 -13.88 6.88 18.86
N ASP A 469 -15.10 6.44 18.54
CA ASP A 469 -15.53 6.18 17.17
C ASP A 469 -16.32 7.39 16.69
N TYR A 470 -15.91 7.95 15.54
CA TYR A 470 -16.47 9.17 14.98
C TYR A 470 -17.01 8.86 13.58
N PRO A 471 -18.35 8.70 13.43
CA PRO A 471 -18.95 8.47 12.11
C PRO A 471 -18.77 9.70 11.22
N PHE A 472 -18.67 9.46 9.90
CA PHE A 472 -18.49 10.51 8.92
C PHE A 472 -19.82 11.19 8.60
N ASN A 473 -20.29 12.05 9.50
CA ASN A 473 -21.55 12.77 9.43
C ASN A 473 -21.34 14.26 9.78
N LYS A 474 -22.42 15.01 9.95
CA LYS A 474 -22.38 16.45 10.27
C LYS A 474 -21.61 16.80 11.54
N ASP A 475 -21.44 15.88 12.48
CA ASP A 475 -20.73 16.08 13.74
C ASP A 475 -19.22 15.77 13.62
N PHE A 476 -18.80 15.15 12.53
CA PHE A 476 -17.41 14.77 12.28
C PHE A 476 -16.42 15.95 12.32
N PRO A 477 -16.69 17.13 11.72
CA PRO A 477 -15.77 18.27 11.79
C PRO A 477 -15.48 18.70 13.23
N ALA A 478 -16.50 18.87 14.05
CA ALA A 478 -16.35 19.28 15.45
C ALA A 478 -15.59 18.23 16.30
N ALA A 479 -15.79 16.94 15.99
CA ALA A 479 -15.06 15.86 16.64
C ALA A 479 -13.56 15.89 16.28
N ILE A 480 -13.20 16.08 15.01
CA ILE A 480 -11.82 16.18 14.57
C ILE A 480 -11.14 17.43 15.10
N GLU A 481 -11.81 18.58 15.10
CA GLU A 481 -11.29 19.79 15.73
C GLU A 481 -10.97 19.56 17.21
N LYS A 482 -11.89 18.95 17.95
CA LYS A 482 -11.73 18.69 19.39
C LYS A 482 -10.55 17.74 19.69
N VAL A 483 -10.33 16.71 18.85
CA VAL A 483 -9.39 15.63 19.18
C VAL A 483 -8.03 15.81 18.51
N LEU A 484 -7.99 16.33 17.27
CA LEU A 484 -6.78 16.49 16.47
C LEU A 484 -6.42 17.95 16.20
N GLY A 485 -7.21 18.90 16.68
CA GLY A 485 -6.95 20.33 16.57
C GLY A 485 -7.22 20.93 15.19
N GLU A 486 -7.80 20.18 14.25
CA GLU A 486 -8.01 20.64 12.87
C GLU A 486 -9.30 21.45 12.72
N LYS A 487 -9.17 22.68 12.24
CA LYS A 487 -10.27 23.64 12.06
C LYS A 487 -10.60 23.85 10.60
N ASP A 488 -11.83 24.32 10.34
CA ASP A 488 -12.29 24.78 9.03
C ASP A 488 -12.04 23.77 7.90
N ILE A 489 -12.22 22.47 8.19
CA ILE A 489 -11.87 21.38 7.29
C ILE A 489 -12.88 21.25 6.12
N PRO A 490 -12.41 21.18 4.86
CA PRO A 490 -13.25 20.85 3.73
C PRO A 490 -13.74 19.39 3.80
N ILE A 491 -15.06 19.21 3.89
CA ILE A 491 -15.69 17.89 3.95
C ILE A 491 -16.67 17.72 2.80
N THR A 492 -16.64 16.56 2.16
CA THR A 492 -17.62 16.16 1.14
C THR A 492 -18.25 14.84 1.50
N TYR A 493 -19.56 14.82 1.68
CA TYR A 493 -20.36 13.64 1.96
C TYR A 493 -20.85 13.01 0.67
N ILE A 494 -20.61 11.71 0.48
CA ILE A 494 -21.16 10.94 -0.63
C ILE A 494 -22.41 10.23 -0.13
N GLN A 495 -23.56 10.48 -0.74
CA GLN A 495 -24.77 9.73 -0.47
C GLN A 495 -24.61 8.28 -1.00
N LYS A 496 -25.10 7.29 -0.22
CA LYS A 496 -25.07 5.86 -0.63
C LYS A 496 -26.23 5.53 -1.55
#